data_5319abbba8f24aa7b1038b6288b55ddf
#
_entry.id   5319abbba8f24aa7b1038b6288b55ddf
#
_cell.length_a   1.000
_cell.length_b   1.000
_cell.length_c   1.000
_cell.angle_alpha   90.00
_cell.angle_beta   90.00
_cell.angle_gamma   90.00
#
_symmetry.space_group_name_H-M   'P 1'
#
loop_
_entity.id
_entity.type
_entity.pdbx_description
1 polymer ?
#
loop_
_entity_poly.entity_id
_entity_poly.type
_entity_poly.pdbx_seq_one_letter_code
_entity_poly.pdbx_strand_id
1 'polypeptide(L)'
;TSEHTMEHVMGGYHDDLVHGAGLIMISHAYFNFFAKRKAAEEPMKKMARAMGVKDPQSGEDFIQALDALIASVGCADLRMSDAGITKEELKGYPKRVHEVLGGDITADPLPLSDADYLEIFEESYK
;
A
#
# COMPACT_ATOMS: atom_id res chain seq x y z
N THR A 1 6.09 6.62 1.65
CA THR A 1 5.61 7.70 2.53
C THR A 1 4.11 7.86 2.41
N SER A 2 3.56 7.88 1.20
CA SER A 2 2.13 8.05 0.98
C SER A 2 1.28 6.89 1.49
N GLU A 3 1.83 5.69 1.63
CA GLU A 3 1.12 4.54 2.22
C GLU A 3 0.49 4.88 3.57
N HIS A 4 1.26 5.51 4.47
CA HIS A 4 0.76 5.96 5.78
C HIS A 4 -0.37 6.99 5.65
N THR A 5 -0.24 7.92 4.70
CA THR A 5 -1.26 8.93 4.48
C THR A 5 -2.54 8.31 3.91
N MET A 6 -2.41 7.34 3.01
CA MET A 6 -3.54 6.57 2.48
C MET A 6 -4.27 5.84 3.62
N GLU A 7 -3.53 5.21 4.51
CA GLU A 7 -4.10 4.54 5.67
C GLU A 7 -4.77 5.53 6.65
N HIS A 8 -4.15 6.69 6.91
CA HIS A 8 -4.77 7.74 7.73
C HIS A 8 -6.11 8.23 7.16
N VAL A 9 -6.25 8.26 5.84
CA VAL A 9 -7.54 8.55 5.21
C VAL A 9 -8.55 7.45 5.52
N MET A 10 -8.18 6.18 5.41
CA MET A 10 -9.05 5.05 5.76
C MET A 10 -9.49 5.13 7.23
N GLY A 11 -8.55 5.31 8.15
CA GLY A 11 -8.82 5.46 9.58
C GLY A 11 -9.63 6.71 9.93
N GLY A 12 -9.54 7.77 9.13
CA GLY A 12 -10.36 8.98 9.29
C GLY A 12 -11.83 8.78 8.94
N TYR A 13 -12.16 7.80 8.11
CA TYR A 13 -13.55 7.37 7.82
C TYR A 13 -14.02 6.24 8.73
N HIS A 14 -13.09 5.42 9.24
CA HIS A 14 -13.35 4.23 10.05
C HIS A 14 -12.46 4.27 11.31
N ASP A 15 -12.94 4.89 12.36
CA ASP A 15 -12.20 5.15 13.61
C ASP A 15 -11.89 3.89 14.44
N ASP A 16 -12.55 2.78 14.14
CA ASP A 16 -12.29 1.45 14.70
C ASP A 16 -11.27 0.64 13.89
N LEU A 17 -10.82 1.14 12.72
CA LEU A 17 -9.78 0.49 11.92
C LEU A 17 -8.44 0.53 12.65
N VAL A 18 -7.93 -0.65 13.00
CA VAL A 18 -6.60 -0.76 13.60
C VAL A 18 -5.54 -0.33 12.59
N HIS A 19 -4.74 0.69 12.93
CA HIS A 19 -3.75 1.32 12.05
C HIS A 19 -2.85 0.32 11.33
N GLY A 20 -2.26 -0.64 12.07
CA GLY A 20 -1.42 -1.67 11.45
C GLY A 20 -2.16 -2.58 10.49
N ALA A 21 -3.43 -2.87 10.75
CA ALA A 21 -4.25 -3.66 9.82
C ALA A 21 -4.53 -2.89 8.53
N GLY A 22 -4.86 -1.59 8.64
CA GLY A 22 -5.06 -0.72 7.47
C GLY A 22 -3.82 -0.65 6.58
N LEU A 23 -2.63 -0.49 7.18
CA LEU A 23 -1.36 -0.52 6.44
C LEU A 23 -1.17 -1.85 5.69
N ILE A 24 -1.39 -2.98 6.33
CA ILE A 24 -1.24 -4.31 5.71
C ILE A 24 -2.23 -4.48 4.54
N MET A 25 -3.47 -4.00 4.68
CA MET A 25 -4.49 -4.09 3.62
C MET A 25 -4.07 -3.43 2.31
N ILE A 26 -3.31 -2.33 2.37
CA ILE A 26 -2.87 -1.58 1.19
C ILE A 26 -1.44 -1.90 0.76
N SER A 27 -0.61 -2.52 1.60
CA SER A 27 0.83 -2.72 1.36
C SER A 27 1.12 -3.45 0.04
N HIS A 28 0.42 -4.55 -0.25
CA HIS A 28 0.66 -5.29 -1.50
C HIS A 28 0.47 -4.39 -2.74
N ALA A 29 -0.69 -3.77 -2.87
CA ALA A 29 -1.00 -2.93 -4.03
C ALA A 29 -0.09 -1.69 -4.10
N TYR A 30 0.20 -1.07 -2.95
CA TYR A 30 1.09 0.08 -2.87
C TYR A 30 2.49 -0.22 -3.40
N PHE A 31 3.15 -1.25 -2.90
CA PHE A 31 4.49 -1.61 -3.37
C PHE A 31 4.47 -2.18 -4.79
N ASN A 32 3.44 -2.95 -5.15
CA ASN A 32 3.26 -3.50 -6.49
C ASN A 32 3.10 -2.40 -7.55
N PHE A 33 2.44 -1.29 -7.21
CA PHE A 33 2.35 -0.11 -8.08
C PHE A 33 3.72 0.38 -8.54
N PHE A 34 4.69 0.50 -7.63
CA PHE A 34 6.06 0.91 -7.95
C PHE A 34 6.87 -0.20 -8.62
N ALA A 35 6.68 -1.46 -8.22
CA ALA A 35 7.37 -2.61 -8.81
C ALA A 35 7.04 -2.74 -10.30
N LYS A 36 5.76 -2.71 -10.67
CA LYS A 36 5.29 -2.75 -12.07
C LYS A 36 5.87 -1.62 -12.93
N ARG A 37 6.12 -0.46 -12.33
CA ARG A 37 6.67 0.73 -12.99
C ARG A 37 8.20 0.82 -12.92
N LYS A 38 8.86 -0.15 -12.28
CA LYS A 38 10.31 -0.20 -12.03
C LYS A 38 10.86 1.07 -11.34
N ALA A 39 10.02 1.74 -10.57
CA ALA A 39 10.35 3.02 -9.99
C ALA A 39 11.29 2.95 -8.78
N ALA A 40 11.35 1.80 -8.10
CA ALA A 40 12.17 1.57 -6.92
C ALA A 40 12.84 0.19 -6.95
N GLU A 41 13.27 -0.29 -8.12
CA GLU A 41 13.75 -1.66 -8.33
C GLU A 41 14.93 -2.02 -7.41
N GLU A 42 15.97 -1.19 -7.37
CA GLU A 42 17.14 -1.48 -6.53
C GLU A 42 16.86 -1.42 -5.01
N PRO A 43 16.12 -0.42 -4.48
CA PRO A 43 15.64 -0.47 -3.10
C PRO A 43 14.81 -1.71 -2.78
N MET A 44 13.88 -2.12 -3.67
CA MET A 44 13.05 -3.30 -3.48
C MET A 44 13.88 -4.59 -3.46
N LYS A 45 14.85 -4.73 -4.34
CA LYS A 45 15.80 -5.86 -4.32
C LYS A 45 16.60 -5.90 -3.01
N LYS A 46 16.99 -4.73 -2.46
CA LYS A 46 17.65 -4.69 -1.15
C LYS A 46 16.71 -5.16 -0.03
N MET A 47 15.45 -4.74 -0.05
CA MET A 47 14.45 -5.21 0.91
C MET A 47 14.20 -6.71 0.78
N ALA A 48 14.08 -7.24 -0.44
CA ALA A 48 13.95 -8.68 -0.69
C ALA A 48 15.13 -9.48 -0.11
N ARG A 49 16.38 -8.99 -0.29
CA ARG A 49 17.57 -9.62 0.32
C ARG A 49 17.50 -9.63 1.85
N ALA A 50 17.08 -8.51 2.45
CA ALA A 50 16.90 -8.42 3.91
C ALA A 50 15.84 -9.38 4.44
N MET A 51 14.86 -9.73 3.61
CA MET A 51 13.82 -10.72 3.89
C MET A 51 14.24 -12.17 3.54
N GLY A 52 15.49 -12.40 3.13
CA GLY A 52 16.04 -13.73 2.91
C GLY A 52 16.05 -14.23 1.46
N VAL A 53 15.63 -13.42 0.49
CA VAL A 53 15.74 -13.75 -0.93
C VAL A 53 17.21 -13.63 -1.35
N LYS A 54 17.83 -14.73 -1.76
CA LYS A 54 19.30 -14.79 -1.99
C LYS A 54 19.76 -13.96 -3.18
N ASP A 55 19.02 -13.98 -4.29
CA ASP A 55 19.39 -13.29 -5.53
C ASP A 55 18.15 -12.68 -6.21
N PRO A 56 17.58 -11.61 -5.63
CA PRO A 56 16.40 -10.97 -6.20
C PRO A 56 16.72 -10.32 -7.53
N GLN A 57 15.89 -10.57 -8.54
CA GLN A 57 16.05 -10.10 -9.92
C GLN A 57 15.25 -8.82 -10.17
N SER A 58 14.15 -8.62 -9.46
CA SER A 58 13.22 -7.50 -9.68
C SER A 58 12.52 -7.05 -8.41
N GLY A 59 11.71 -6.01 -8.49
CA GLY A 59 10.84 -5.56 -7.39
C GLY A 59 9.77 -6.58 -7.00
N GLU A 60 9.35 -7.43 -7.95
CA GLU A 60 8.37 -8.49 -7.68
C GLU A 60 8.85 -9.50 -6.64
N ASP A 61 10.17 -9.76 -6.56
CA ASP A 61 10.73 -10.65 -5.52
C ASP A 61 10.48 -10.09 -4.10
N PHE A 62 10.50 -8.77 -3.96
CA PHE A 62 10.11 -8.14 -2.70
C PHE A 62 8.61 -8.30 -2.41
N ILE A 63 7.75 -8.13 -3.43
CA ILE A 63 6.30 -8.30 -3.26
C ILE A 63 5.99 -9.72 -2.79
N GLN A 64 6.58 -10.73 -3.41
CA GLN A 64 6.41 -12.14 -3.01
C GLN A 64 6.90 -12.39 -1.56
N ALA A 65 8.04 -11.82 -1.17
CA ALA A 65 8.55 -11.94 0.17
C ALA A 65 7.65 -11.23 1.21
N LEU A 66 7.10 -10.06 0.86
CA LEU A 66 6.14 -9.32 1.68
C LEU A 66 4.85 -10.12 1.88
N ASP A 67 4.28 -10.68 0.82
CA ASP A 67 3.07 -11.51 0.90
C ASP A 67 3.31 -12.75 1.75
N ALA A 68 4.46 -13.40 1.60
CA ALA A 68 4.84 -14.54 2.43
C ALA A 68 4.98 -14.17 3.91
N LEU A 69 5.54 -12.99 4.21
CA LEU A 69 5.63 -12.48 5.58
C LEU A 69 4.23 -12.22 6.15
N ILE A 70 3.37 -11.50 5.42
CA ILE A 70 1.99 -11.20 5.82
C ILE A 70 1.22 -12.51 6.12
N ALA A 71 1.38 -13.51 5.27
CA ALA A 71 0.76 -14.82 5.49
C ALA A 71 1.33 -15.53 6.72
N SER A 72 2.65 -15.47 6.94
CA SER A 72 3.31 -16.15 8.05
C SER A 72 2.91 -15.62 9.43
N VAL A 73 2.52 -14.35 9.50
CA VAL A 73 2.02 -13.71 10.73
C VAL A 73 0.49 -13.74 10.86
N GLY A 74 -0.20 -14.47 9.97
CA GLY A 74 -1.66 -14.67 10.04
C GLY A 74 -2.49 -13.47 9.59
N CYS A 75 -1.94 -12.55 8.79
CA CYS A 75 -2.62 -11.33 8.35
C CYS A 75 -3.08 -11.36 6.88
N ALA A 76 -2.98 -12.50 6.19
CA ALA A 76 -3.34 -12.61 4.76
C ALA A 76 -4.84 -12.42 4.49
N ASP A 77 -5.68 -12.66 5.50
CA ASP A 77 -7.15 -12.60 5.38
C ASP A 77 -7.74 -11.23 5.77
N LEU A 78 -6.90 -10.24 6.06
CA LEU A 78 -7.37 -8.87 6.33
C LEU A 78 -8.04 -8.29 5.09
N ARG A 79 -9.27 -7.75 5.26
CA ARG A 79 -10.08 -7.20 4.18
C ARG A 79 -10.67 -5.85 4.55
N MET A 80 -10.66 -4.92 3.61
CA MET A 80 -11.30 -3.62 3.77
C MET A 80 -12.82 -3.77 4.04
N SER A 81 -13.48 -4.72 3.36
CA SER A 81 -14.91 -4.97 3.54
C SER A 81 -15.27 -5.43 4.96
N ASP A 82 -14.40 -6.20 5.62
CA ASP A 82 -14.61 -6.62 7.01
C ASP A 82 -14.44 -5.46 8.01
N ALA A 83 -13.68 -4.43 7.63
CA ALA A 83 -13.57 -3.18 8.38
C ALA A 83 -14.69 -2.17 8.06
N GLY A 84 -15.70 -2.57 7.27
CA GLY A 84 -16.83 -1.71 6.91
C GLY A 84 -16.55 -0.72 5.77
N ILE A 85 -15.35 -0.75 5.18
CA ILE A 85 -14.99 0.08 4.04
C ILE A 85 -15.76 -0.41 2.82
N THR A 86 -16.39 0.50 2.09
CA THR A 86 -17.12 0.18 0.87
C THR A 86 -16.34 0.57 -0.38
N LYS A 87 -16.59 -0.11 -1.48
CA LYS A 87 -15.93 0.20 -2.76
C LYS A 87 -16.26 1.61 -3.27
N GLU A 88 -17.44 2.12 -2.94
CA GLU A 88 -17.88 3.46 -3.31
C GLU A 88 -17.08 4.56 -2.60
N GLU A 89 -16.69 4.32 -1.34
CA GLU A 89 -15.91 5.29 -0.56
C GLU A 89 -14.52 5.54 -1.14
N LEU A 90 -13.92 4.52 -1.78
CA LEU A 90 -12.57 4.61 -2.35
C LEU A 90 -12.42 5.78 -3.33
N LYS A 91 -13.49 6.15 -4.02
CA LYS A 91 -13.49 7.27 -4.98
C LYS A 91 -13.24 8.63 -4.32
N GLY A 92 -13.56 8.76 -3.04
CA GLY A 92 -13.34 9.99 -2.28
C GLY A 92 -11.96 10.09 -1.63
N TYR A 93 -11.26 8.98 -1.47
CA TYR A 93 -10.00 8.91 -0.73
C TYR A 93 -8.83 9.67 -1.37
N PRO A 94 -8.59 9.64 -2.70
CA PRO A 94 -7.45 10.32 -3.31
C PRO A 94 -7.38 11.81 -2.97
N LYS A 95 -8.50 12.51 -3.07
CA LYS A 95 -8.56 13.93 -2.70
C LYS A 95 -8.17 14.15 -1.23
N ARG A 96 -8.61 13.28 -0.32
CA ARG A 96 -8.28 13.37 1.10
C ARG A 96 -6.79 13.10 1.38
N VAL A 97 -6.12 12.27 0.59
CA VAL A 97 -4.67 12.04 0.72
C VAL A 97 -3.91 13.36 0.60
N HIS A 98 -4.21 14.17 -0.41
CA HIS A 98 -3.58 15.49 -0.57
C HIS A 98 -3.95 16.47 0.54
N GLU A 99 -5.20 16.47 1.01
CA GLU A 99 -5.67 17.36 2.08
C GLU A 99 -5.01 17.05 3.43
N VAL A 100 -4.82 15.77 3.77
CA VAL A 100 -4.23 15.35 5.07
C VAL A 100 -2.80 15.83 5.23
N LEU A 101 -2.01 15.85 4.16
CA LEU A 101 -0.62 16.33 4.19
C LEU A 101 -0.46 17.81 3.81
N GLY A 102 -1.52 18.46 3.37
CA GLY A 102 -1.46 19.86 2.94
C GLY A 102 -0.68 20.09 1.64
N GLY A 103 -0.57 19.08 0.78
CA GLY A 103 0.13 19.15 -0.50
C GLY A 103 0.59 17.82 -1.05
N ASP A 104 1.43 17.88 -2.09
CA ASP A 104 1.94 16.69 -2.77
C ASP A 104 3.01 15.96 -1.93
N ILE A 105 2.97 14.65 -2.00
CA ILE A 105 3.97 13.78 -1.35
C ILE A 105 5.15 13.59 -2.30
N THR A 106 6.27 14.24 -1.99
CA THR A 106 7.47 14.23 -2.83
C THR A 106 8.50 13.16 -2.45
N ALA A 107 8.26 12.42 -1.36
CA ALA A 107 9.20 11.42 -0.84
C ALA A 107 8.97 10.02 -1.40
N ASP A 108 7.96 9.83 -2.23
CA ASP A 108 7.71 8.56 -2.91
C ASP A 108 8.64 8.41 -4.14
N PRO A 109 8.89 7.16 -4.60
CA PRO A 109 9.72 6.92 -5.79
C PRO A 109 9.22 7.60 -7.06
N LEU A 110 7.92 7.83 -7.16
CA LEU A 110 7.23 8.62 -8.18
C LEU A 110 6.18 9.49 -7.51
N PRO A 111 5.93 10.71 -8.02
CA PRO A 111 4.76 11.46 -7.60
C PRO A 111 3.49 10.71 -8.01
N LEU A 112 2.53 10.60 -7.09
CA LEU A 112 1.26 9.91 -7.32
C LEU A 112 0.15 10.92 -7.59
N SER A 113 -0.60 10.71 -8.66
CA SER A 113 -1.83 11.44 -8.96
C SER A 113 -3.04 10.85 -8.23
N ASP A 114 -4.17 11.55 -8.23
CA ASP A 114 -5.44 11.02 -7.71
C ASP A 114 -5.82 9.68 -8.36
N ALA A 115 -5.56 9.53 -9.66
CA ALA A 115 -5.83 8.29 -10.38
C ALA A 115 -4.93 7.14 -9.91
N ASP A 116 -3.67 7.42 -9.58
CA ASP A 116 -2.74 6.43 -9.05
C ASP A 116 -3.14 5.99 -7.64
N TYR A 117 -3.53 6.92 -6.78
CA TYR A 117 -4.07 6.58 -5.45
C TYR A 117 -5.33 5.73 -5.56
N LEU A 118 -6.25 6.08 -6.49
CA LEU A 118 -7.46 5.29 -6.69
C LEU A 118 -7.13 3.88 -7.19
N GLU A 119 -6.19 3.73 -8.14
CA GLU A 119 -5.72 2.42 -8.62
C GLU A 119 -5.24 1.55 -7.45
N ILE A 120 -4.41 2.11 -6.55
CA ILE A 120 -3.87 1.38 -5.40
C ILE A 120 -5.01 0.97 -4.44
N PHE A 121 -5.93 1.87 -4.11
CA PHE A 121 -7.07 1.55 -3.24
C PHE A 121 -7.97 0.47 -3.85
N GLU A 122 -8.28 0.57 -5.15
CA GLU A 122 -9.12 -0.42 -5.84
C GLU A 122 -8.44 -1.79 -5.95
N GLU A 123 -7.13 -1.83 -6.20
CA GLU A 123 -6.33 -3.09 -6.22
C GLU A 123 -6.25 -3.71 -4.81
N SER A 124 -6.28 -2.90 -3.76
CA SER A 124 -6.26 -3.34 -2.35
C SER A 124 -7.61 -3.87 -1.86
N TYR A 125 -8.70 -3.51 -2.53
CA TYR A 125 -10.05 -3.82 -2.04
C TYR A 125 -10.37 -5.31 -2.13
N LYS A 126 -10.69 -5.89 -0.99
CA LYS A 126 -11.17 -7.28 -0.84
C LYS A 126 -12.38 -7.32 0.08
#